data_a974d56498e5c32b5acfbe05f3ce6eee
#
_entry.id   a974d56498e5c32b5acfbe05f3ce6eee
#
_cell.length_a   1.000
_cell.length_b   1.000
_cell.length_c   1.000
_cell.angle_alpha   90.00
_cell.angle_beta   90.00
_cell.angle_gamma   90.00
#
_symmetry.space_group_name_H-M   'P 1'
#
loop_
_entity.id
_entity.type
_entity.pdbx_description
1 polymer ?
#
loop_
_entity_poly.entity_id
_entity_poly.type
_entity_poly.pdbx_seq_one_letter_code
_entity_poly.pdbx_strand_id
1 'polypeptide(L)'
;MARLSFYWFFESRSAPKSDPVVLWMTGGPGCSSEVALFGENGPCSVNAAGDGTIPNAFSWNSNASLLYIDQPAGTGFSYGAGADTDEDGVATDMYVARRGAIRRNSAPFL
;
A
#
# COMPACT_ATOMS: atom_id res chain seq x y z
N MET A 1 5.17 -11.85 19.73
CA MET A 1 5.87 -10.82 18.92
C MET A 1 4.80 -10.11 18.11
N ALA A 2 4.80 -8.77 18.04
CA ALA A 2 3.80 -8.03 17.29
C ALA A 2 3.98 -8.27 15.78
N ARG A 3 2.88 -8.33 15.02
CA ARG A 3 2.90 -8.29 13.57
C ARG A 3 3.02 -6.84 13.12
N LEU A 4 3.85 -6.58 12.15
CA LEU A 4 4.09 -5.26 11.60
C LEU A 4 3.80 -5.30 10.10
N SER A 5 2.85 -4.49 9.66
CA SER A 5 2.50 -4.33 8.26
C SER A 5 3.22 -3.13 7.69
N PHE A 6 3.96 -3.35 6.62
CA PHE A 6 4.56 -2.29 5.83
C PHE A 6 3.54 -1.75 4.82
N TYR A 7 3.56 -0.44 4.60
CA TYR A 7 2.70 0.21 3.62
C TYR A 7 3.35 1.44 2.99
N TRP A 8 2.91 1.76 1.77
CA TRP A 8 3.14 3.04 1.12
C TRP A 8 1.83 3.78 0.95
N PHE A 9 1.83 5.07 1.20
CA PHE A 9 0.68 5.95 0.98
C PHE A 9 1.07 7.10 0.07
N PHE A 10 0.27 7.34 -0.98
CA PHE A 10 0.45 8.43 -1.92
C PHE A 10 -0.83 9.25 -1.99
N GLU A 11 -0.72 10.53 -1.69
CA GLU A 11 -1.85 11.45 -1.81
C GLU A 11 -2.29 11.61 -3.26
N SER A 12 -3.58 11.89 -3.45
CA SER A 12 -4.12 12.29 -4.75
C SER A 12 -3.39 13.54 -5.27
N ARG A 13 -3.13 13.54 -6.56
CA ARG A 13 -2.58 14.71 -7.27
C ARG A 13 -3.61 15.81 -7.52
N SER A 14 -4.90 15.50 -7.34
CA SER A 14 -6.02 16.43 -7.56
C SER A 14 -6.45 17.09 -6.25
N ALA A 15 -7.29 16.43 -5.48
CA ALA A 15 -7.87 16.97 -4.26
C ALA A 15 -7.75 15.97 -3.10
N PRO A 16 -6.55 15.80 -2.50
CA PRO A 16 -6.29 14.74 -1.53
C PRO A 16 -7.21 14.77 -0.29
N LYS A 17 -7.79 15.92 0.04
CA LYS A 17 -8.72 16.05 1.18
C LYS A 17 -10.12 15.53 0.89
N SER A 18 -10.51 15.42 -0.38
CA SER A 18 -11.87 15.03 -0.79
C SER A 18 -11.91 13.82 -1.70
N ASP A 19 -10.79 13.51 -2.36
CA ASP A 19 -10.69 12.35 -3.23
C ASP A 19 -10.70 11.04 -2.42
N PRO A 20 -11.21 9.95 -3.00
CA PRO A 20 -11.28 8.67 -2.32
C PRO A 20 -9.89 8.10 -2.02
N VAL A 21 -9.82 7.24 -1.01
CA VAL A 21 -8.63 6.40 -0.74
C VAL A 21 -8.85 5.03 -1.34
N VAL A 22 -7.96 4.62 -2.22
CA VAL A 22 -7.96 3.29 -2.83
C VAL A 22 -6.89 2.45 -2.15
N LEU A 23 -7.31 1.34 -1.55
CA LEU A 23 -6.40 0.31 -1.05
C LEU A 23 -6.12 -0.69 -2.16
N TRP A 24 -4.83 -0.86 -2.48
CA TRP A 24 -4.37 -1.89 -3.40
C TRP A 24 -3.66 -3.02 -2.66
N MET A 25 -4.00 -4.25 -3.02
CA MET A 25 -3.38 -5.46 -2.51
C MET A 25 -2.99 -6.34 -3.68
N THR A 26 -1.72 -6.56 -3.86
CA THR A 26 -1.24 -7.52 -4.86
C THR A 26 -1.49 -8.94 -4.35
N GLY A 27 -2.01 -9.80 -5.22
CA GLY A 27 -2.30 -11.19 -4.92
C GLY A 27 -1.10 -12.13 -5.09
N GLY A 28 -1.37 -13.42 -4.95
CA GLY A 28 -0.35 -14.47 -5.09
C GLY A 28 -0.82 -15.78 -4.49
N PRO A 29 -1.10 -15.89 -3.19
CA PRO A 29 -0.86 -14.94 -2.08
C PRO A 29 0.63 -14.70 -1.82
N GLY A 30 0.93 -13.63 -1.06
CA GLY A 30 2.30 -13.37 -0.59
C GLY A 30 3.18 -12.59 -1.57
N CYS A 31 2.64 -11.95 -2.60
CA CYS A 31 3.36 -10.98 -3.41
C CYS A 31 3.28 -9.59 -2.79
N SER A 32 4.42 -8.89 -2.78
CA SER A 32 4.49 -7.51 -2.31
C SER A 32 3.63 -6.58 -3.16
N SER A 33 2.98 -5.62 -2.52
CA SER A 33 2.18 -4.60 -3.21
C SER A 33 3.03 -3.56 -3.95
N GLU A 34 4.36 -3.51 -3.68
CA GLU A 34 5.30 -2.71 -4.47
C GLU A 34 5.41 -3.17 -5.93
N VAL A 35 5.05 -4.41 -6.24
CA VAL A 35 4.96 -4.88 -7.63
C VAL A 35 3.99 -4.02 -8.43
N ALA A 36 2.81 -3.78 -7.90
CA ALA A 36 1.83 -2.89 -8.54
C ALA A 36 2.20 -1.41 -8.43
N LEU A 37 2.78 -1.00 -7.31
CA LEU A 37 3.27 0.36 -7.12
C LEU A 37 4.23 0.78 -8.23
N PHE A 38 5.22 -0.04 -8.55
CA PHE A 38 6.26 0.30 -9.53
C PHE A 38 6.02 -0.25 -10.93
N GLY A 39 5.15 -1.22 -11.10
CA GLY A 39 4.93 -1.91 -12.39
C GLY A 39 3.55 -1.75 -13.00
N GLU A 40 2.56 -1.23 -12.25
CA GLU A 40 1.18 -1.19 -12.72
C GLU A 40 0.58 0.23 -12.61
N ASN A 41 -0.03 0.54 -11.46
CA ASN A 41 -0.89 1.71 -11.31
C ASN A 41 -0.33 2.80 -10.38
N GLY A 42 0.87 2.63 -9.89
CA GLY A 42 1.50 3.56 -8.96
C GLY A 42 1.99 4.86 -9.59
N PRO A 43 2.42 5.82 -8.74
CA PRO A 43 2.80 7.16 -9.19
C PRO A 43 4.10 7.21 -10.00
N CYS A 44 4.91 6.17 -9.94
CA CYS A 44 6.18 6.07 -10.63
C CYS A 44 6.55 4.63 -10.94
N SER A 45 7.45 4.44 -11.88
CA SER A 45 8.15 3.18 -12.17
C SER A 45 9.65 3.33 -11.92
N VAL A 46 10.35 2.22 -11.74
CA VAL A 46 11.81 2.21 -11.63
C VAL A 46 12.40 2.40 -13.02
N ASN A 47 13.44 3.23 -13.15
CA ASN A 47 14.15 3.42 -14.41
C ASN A 47 15.00 2.19 -14.79
N ALA A 48 15.47 2.13 -16.03
CA ALA A 48 16.24 1.00 -16.53
C ALA A 48 17.57 0.75 -15.79
N ALA A 49 18.17 1.79 -15.23
CA ALA A 49 19.39 1.69 -14.44
C ALA A 49 19.16 1.21 -13.02
N GLY A 50 17.92 1.26 -12.50
CA GLY A 50 17.58 0.87 -11.15
C GLY A 50 18.00 1.86 -10.06
N ASP A 51 18.42 3.04 -10.43
CA ASP A 51 18.95 4.08 -9.53
C ASP A 51 18.01 5.27 -9.33
N GLY A 52 16.81 5.24 -9.94
CA GLY A 52 15.83 6.31 -9.84
C GLY A 52 14.45 5.89 -10.32
N THR A 53 13.52 6.84 -10.27
CA THR A 53 12.15 6.62 -10.68
C THR A 53 11.72 7.53 -11.81
N ILE A 54 10.77 7.05 -12.61
CA ILE A 54 10.13 7.79 -13.70
C ILE A 54 8.67 8.02 -13.32
N PRO A 55 8.18 9.28 -13.32
CA PRO A 55 6.78 9.56 -13.01
C PRO A 55 5.83 8.84 -13.98
N ASN A 56 4.78 8.23 -13.44
CA ASN A 56 3.70 7.63 -14.22
C ASN A 56 2.57 8.66 -14.41
N ALA A 57 2.40 9.14 -15.64
CA ALA A 57 1.34 10.10 -15.97
C ALA A 57 -0.08 9.48 -15.87
N PHE A 58 -0.19 8.16 -15.95
CA PHE A 58 -1.44 7.41 -15.91
C PHE A 58 -1.69 6.74 -14.55
N SER A 59 -0.97 7.17 -13.52
CA SER A 59 -1.16 6.66 -12.17
C SER A 59 -2.58 6.88 -11.67
N TRP A 60 -3.08 5.93 -10.92
CA TRP A 60 -4.38 6.03 -10.27
C TRP A 60 -4.43 7.13 -9.20
N ASN A 61 -3.27 7.59 -8.71
CA ASN A 61 -3.28 8.73 -7.79
C ASN A 61 -3.55 10.08 -8.47
N SER A 62 -3.88 10.10 -9.74
CA SER A 62 -4.36 11.30 -10.41
C SER A 62 -5.62 11.88 -9.78
N ASN A 63 -6.55 11.02 -9.32
CA ASN A 63 -7.84 11.41 -8.73
C ASN A 63 -8.22 10.57 -7.49
N ALA A 64 -7.26 9.90 -6.87
CA ALA A 64 -7.45 9.13 -5.64
C ALA A 64 -6.17 9.09 -4.83
N SER A 65 -6.24 9.02 -3.52
CA SER A 65 -5.09 8.64 -2.70
C SER A 65 -4.91 7.13 -2.74
N LEU A 66 -3.68 6.65 -2.86
CA LEU A 66 -3.38 5.23 -2.98
C LEU A 66 -2.68 4.71 -1.73
N LEU A 67 -3.12 3.57 -1.25
CA LEU A 67 -2.52 2.84 -0.14
C LEU A 67 -2.15 1.43 -0.61
N TYR A 68 -0.86 1.12 -0.62
CA TYR A 68 -0.32 -0.20 -0.91
C TYR A 68 0.11 -0.85 0.40
N ILE A 69 -0.35 -2.06 0.67
CA ILE A 69 0.02 -2.79 1.90
C ILE A 69 0.58 -4.14 1.51
N ASP A 70 1.74 -4.48 2.06
CA ASP A 70 2.29 -5.83 1.99
C ASP A 70 1.53 -6.74 2.95
N GLN A 71 0.87 -7.74 2.40
CA GLN A 71 0.04 -8.68 3.15
C GLN A 71 0.15 -10.10 2.57
N PRO A 72 0.02 -11.13 3.41
CA PRO A 72 0.02 -11.15 4.88
C PRO A 72 1.38 -10.83 5.51
N ALA A 73 1.47 -10.86 6.84
CA ALA A 73 2.76 -10.72 7.54
C ALA A 73 3.77 -11.77 7.03
N GLY A 74 4.99 -11.32 6.73
CA GLY A 74 6.01 -12.12 6.04
C GLY A 74 6.11 -11.86 4.54
N THR A 75 5.23 -11.02 3.98
CA THR A 75 5.26 -10.59 2.59
C THR A 75 6.00 -9.26 2.46
N GLY A 76 6.88 -9.14 1.46
CA GLY A 76 7.62 -7.92 1.19
C GLY A 76 8.39 -7.44 2.42
N PHE A 77 8.10 -6.23 2.86
CA PHE A 77 8.69 -5.63 4.06
C PHE A 77 7.84 -5.83 5.33
N SER A 78 6.69 -6.47 5.22
CA SER A 78 5.88 -6.84 6.39
C SER A 78 6.48 -8.02 7.12
N TYR A 79 6.51 -7.98 8.46
CA TYR A 79 7.11 -9.05 9.26
C TYR A 79 6.44 -9.22 10.61
N GLY A 80 6.67 -10.37 11.26
CA GLY A 80 6.16 -10.69 12.59
C GLY A 80 6.05 -12.17 12.85
N ALA A 81 5.70 -12.56 14.06
CA ALA A 81 5.58 -13.96 14.43
C ALA A 81 4.21 -14.53 14.01
N GLY A 82 4.26 -15.70 13.37
CA GLY A 82 3.10 -16.45 12.92
C GLY A 82 2.55 -15.90 11.60
N ALA A 83 2.73 -16.67 10.52
CA ALA A 83 2.00 -16.42 9.29
C ALA A 83 0.51 -16.69 9.53
N ASP A 84 -0.35 -15.83 8.98
CA ASP A 84 -1.76 -16.17 8.89
C ASP A 84 -1.92 -17.36 7.95
N THR A 85 -2.60 -18.39 8.42
CA THR A 85 -2.84 -19.61 7.66
C THR A 85 -4.25 -19.67 7.07
N ASP A 86 -5.06 -18.67 7.36
CA ASP A 86 -6.42 -18.53 6.89
C ASP A 86 -6.76 -17.07 6.53
N GLU A 87 -7.84 -16.90 5.79
CA GLU A 87 -8.27 -15.58 5.31
C GLU A 87 -8.82 -14.70 6.43
N ASP A 88 -9.35 -15.27 7.50
CA ASP A 88 -9.90 -14.50 8.64
C ASP A 88 -8.79 -13.79 9.41
N GLY A 89 -7.65 -14.44 9.59
CA GLY A 89 -6.47 -13.83 10.19
C GLY A 89 -5.92 -12.70 9.32
N VAL A 90 -5.76 -12.95 8.02
CA VAL A 90 -5.32 -11.93 7.06
C VAL A 90 -6.26 -10.73 7.04
N ALA A 91 -7.58 -10.97 7.01
CA ALA A 91 -8.58 -9.90 6.99
C ALA A 91 -8.53 -9.05 8.28
N THR A 92 -8.31 -9.68 9.43
CA THR A 92 -8.17 -8.99 10.71
C THR A 92 -6.93 -8.09 10.73
N ASP A 93 -5.78 -8.61 10.31
CA ASP A 93 -4.54 -7.84 10.23
C ASP A 93 -4.65 -6.68 9.24
N MET A 94 -5.27 -6.92 8.09
CA MET A 94 -5.52 -5.88 7.08
C MET A 94 -6.45 -4.78 7.59
N TYR A 95 -7.48 -5.14 8.35
CA TYR A 95 -8.38 -4.14 8.96
C TYR A 95 -7.61 -3.20 9.91
N VAL A 96 -6.74 -3.74 10.73
CA VAL A 96 -5.91 -2.96 11.67
C VAL A 96 -4.89 -2.11 10.91
N ALA A 97 -4.16 -2.70 9.96
CA ALA A 97 -3.13 -2.01 9.17
C ALA A 97 -3.73 -0.83 8.38
N ARG A 98 -4.84 -1.04 7.68
CA ARG A 98 -5.55 0.00 6.94
C ARG A 98 -5.97 1.17 7.84
N ARG A 99 -6.55 0.88 8.99
CA ARG A 99 -6.96 1.94 9.94
C ARG A 99 -5.77 2.74 10.46
N GLY A 100 -4.67 2.06 10.76
CA GLY A 100 -3.44 2.70 11.20
C GLY A 100 -2.83 3.60 10.13
N ALA A 101 -2.75 3.12 8.89
CA ALA A 101 -2.22 3.85 7.75
C ALA A 101 -3.06 5.10 7.44
N ILE A 102 -4.38 4.96 7.34
CA ILE A 102 -5.28 6.09 7.07
C ILE A 102 -5.19 7.14 8.17
N ARG A 103 -5.21 6.75 9.45
CA ARG A 103 -5.10 7.70 10.57
C ARG A 103 -3.79 8.49 10.57
N ARG A 104 -2.68 7.87 10.20
CA ARG A 104 -1.37 8.53 10.17
C ARG A 104 -1.23 9.50 9.01
N ASN A 105 -1.85 9.22 7.89
CA ASN A 105 -1.72 10.01 6.67
C ASN A 105 -2.90 10.97 6.44
N SER A 106 -4.02 10.78 7.14
CA SER A 106 -5.14 11.73 7.21
C SER A 106 -4.91 12.74 8.33
N ALA A 107 -3.80 13.44 8.33
CA ALA A 107 -3.52 14.51 9.31
C ALA A 107 -4.15 15.82 8.84
N PRO A 108 -4.71 16.64 9.73
CA PRO A 108 -5.76 16.28 10.68
C PRO A 108 -7.13 16.56 10.05
N PHE A 109 -8.01 15.62 10.09
CA PHE A 109 -9.43 15.98 10.04
C PHE A 109 -9.76 16.67 11.36
N LEU A 110 -9.73 17.99 11.34
CA LEU A 110 -10.41 18.83 12.30
C LEU A 110 -11.89 18.79 11.99
#